data_3e726513054485d3f765adb9841b77b3
#
_entry.id   3e726513054485d3f765adb9841b77b3
#
_cell.length_a   1.000
_cell.length_b   1.000
_cell.length_c   1.000
_cell.angle_alpha   90.00
_cell.angle_beta   90.00
_cell.angle_gamma   90.00
#
_symmetry.space_group_name_H-M   'P 1'
#
loop_
_entity.id
_entity.type
_entity.pdbx_description
1 polymer ?
#
loop_
_entity_poly.entity_id
_entity_poly.type
_entity_poly.pdbx_seq_one_letter_code
_entity_poly.pdbx_strand_id
1 'polypeptide(L)'
;VPLVHLPDISIEKGEIIGIVGPNGSGKSTLLRTLTCSLPIVDGDVRLHTKDGRDVSLREIDRETAAKNIAALFTDRIKGNGLRCSDIVAAGRYPYTGFFGKLSGSDIQLIQDSMNITDTTDLADKSFDSLSDGQKQRVLLARAICQEPGILILDEPTAFLDIRYQYQLKDIITSLKNQGITILMSIHELEIASECSDRLITINEEHRAEINAPSSLNYEAFIRKLFGIR
;
A
#
# COMPACT_ATOMS: atom_id res chain seq x y z
N VAL A 1 -20.89 -1.83 3.63
CA VAL A 1 -19.46 -2.21 3.47
C VAL A 1 -19.41 -3.72 3.45
N PRO A 2 -18.84 -4.37 2.43
CA PRO A 2 -18.74 -5.82 2.36
C PRO A 2 -17.85 -6.35 3.50
N LEU A 3 -18.25 -7.46 4.11
CA LEU A 3 -17.43 -8.17 5.10
C LEU A 3 -16.60 -9.23 4.36
N VAL A 4 -15.27 -9.13 4.45
CA VAL A 4 -14.37 -10.11 3.87
C VAL A 4 -14.05 -11.17 4.92
N HIS A 5 -14.28 -12.44 4.58
CA HIS A 5 -13.91 -13.58 5.40
C HIS A 5 -12.52 -14.07 5.00
N LEU A 6 -11.52 -13.72 5.81
CA LEU A 6 -10.12 -14.09 5.61
C LEU A 6 -9.80 -15.34 6.45
N PRO A 7 -9.15 -16.38 5.88
CA PRO A 7 -8.61 -17.49 6.66
C PRO A 7 -7.44 -17.04 7.52
N ASP A 8 -7.06 -17.84 8.51
CA ASP A 8 -5.84 -17.58 9.29
C ASP A 8 -4.62 -17.57 8.35
N ILE A 9 -3.87 -16.47 8.40
CA ILE A 9 -2.67 -16.27 7.60
C ILE A 9 -1.60 -15.57 8.41
N SER A 10 -0.37 -16.06 8.30
CA SER A 10 0.84 -15.35 8.73
C SER A 10 1.55 -14.79 7.49
N ILE A 11 1.95 -13.52 7.56
CA ILE A 11 2.70 -12.83 6.51
C ILE A 11 4.09 -12.54 7.07
N GLU A 12 5.09 -12.98 6.34
CA GLU A 12 6.48 -12.83 6.74
C GLU A 12 7.02 -11.44 6.41
N LYS A 13 8.03 -11.02 7.16
CA LYS A 13 8.71 -9.74 6.90
C LYS A 13 9.35 -9.74 5.50
N GLY A 14 9.10 -8.70 4.74
CA GLY A 14 9.61 -8.56 3.39
C GLY A 14 8.86 -9.42 2.37
N GLU A 15 7.64 -9.87 2.67
CA GLU A 15 6.78 -10.60 1.75
C GLU A 15 5.88 -9.64 0.97
N ILE A 16 5.62 -9.95 -0.29
CA ILE A 16 4.65 -9.24 -1.13
C ILE A 16 3.40 -10.08 -1.27
N ILE A 17 2.28 -9.55 -0.79
CA ILE A 17 0.94 -10.16 -0.91
C ILE A 17 0.12 -9.38 -1.95
N GLY A 18 -0.20 -10.04 -3.06
CA GLY A 18 -1.16 -9.54 -4.03
C GLY A 18 -2.60 -9.86 -3.61
N ILE A 19 -3.49 -8.87 -3.67
CA ILE A 19 -4.91 -9.05 -3.39
C ILE A 19 -5.68 -8.93 -4.70
N VAL A 20 -6.30 -10.03 -5.14
CA VAL A 20 -6.95 -10.15 -6.44
C VAL A 20 -8.41 -10.56 -6.26
N GLY A 21 -9.29 -10.03 -7.09
CA GLY A 21 -10.71 -10.37 -7.10
C GLY A 21 -11.54 -9.35 -7.87
N PRO A 22 -12.82 -9.65 -8.13
CA PRO A 22 -13.71 -8.77 -8.88
C PRO A 22 -13.91 -7.41 -8.18
N ASN A 23 -14.44 -6.45 -8.93
CA ASN A 23 -14.81 -5.15 -8.35
C ASN A 23 -15.92 -5.36 -7.30
N GLY A 24 -15.80 -4.65 -6.18
CA GLY A 24 -16.75 -4.78 -5.07
C GLY A 24 -16.52 -6.01 -4.17
N SER A 25 -15.56 -6.90 -4.44
CA SER A 25 -15.28 -8.07 -3.60
C SER A 25 -14.78 -7.74 -2.19
N GLY A 26 -14.34 -6.49 -1.94
CA GLY A 26 -13.90 -6.05 -0.61
C GLY A 26 -12.40 -5.85 -0.46
N LYS A 27 -11.61 -5.84 -1.55
CA LYS A 27 -10.15 -5.61 -1.52
C LYS A 27 -9.79 -4.34 -0.75
N SER A 28 -10.32 -3.19 -1.17
CA SER A 28 -10.06 -1.90 -0.48
C SER A 28 -10.61 -1.88 0.94
N THR A 29 -11.70 -2.60 1.22
CA THR A 29 -12.22 -2.76 2.59
C THR A 29 -11.22 -3.48 3.48
N LEU A 30 -10.67 -4.61 3.00
CA LEU A 30 -9.62 -5.34 3.72
C LEU A 30 -8.41 -4.44 3.97
N LEU A 31 -7.89 -3.76 2.93
CA LEU A 31 -6.75 -2.86 3.07
C LEU A 31 -7.01 -1.72 4.06
N ARG A 32 -8.21 -1.13 4.05
CA ARG A 32 -8.59 -0.08 5.01
C ARG A 32 -8.74 -0.60 6.43
N THR A 33 -9.13 -1.85 6.62
CA THR A 33 -9.16 -2.49 7.93
C THR A 33 -7.73 -2.68 8.47
N LEU A 34 -6.80 -3.12 7.62
CA LEU A 34 -5.39 -3.28 8.00
C LEU A 34 -4.67 -1.95 8.33
N THR A 35 -5.17 -0.82 7.83
CA THR A 35 -4.69 0.52 8.20
C THR A 35 -5.41 1.13 9.40
N CYS A 36 -6.22 0.36 10.12
CA CYS A 36 -7.06 0.86 11.23
C CYS A 36 -8.06 1.96 10.82
N SER A 37 -8.29 2.15 9.50
CA SER A 37 -9.28 3.10 8.97
C SER A 37 -10.71 2.57 9.06
N LEU A 38 -10.87 1.26 9.11
CA LEU A 38 -12.12 0.55 9.36
C LEU A 38 -11.95 -0.43 10.53
N PRO A 39 -12.99 -0.69 11.32
CA PRO A 39 -12.89 -1.62 12.44
C PRO A 39 -12.80 -3.07 11.95
N ILE A 40 -12.09 -3.91 12.71
CA ILE A 40 -12.15 -5.36 12.60
C ILE A 40 -13.47 -5.82 13.22
N VAL A 41 -14.35 -6.48 12.46
CA VAL A 41 -15.66 -6.93 12.91
C VAL A 41 -15.54 -8.17 13.79
N ASP A 42 -14.79 -9.16 13.31
CA ASP A 42 -14.55 -10.43 14.01
C ASP A 42 -13.10 -10.86 13.87
N GLY A 43 -12.63 -11.73 14.76
CA GLY A 43 -11.24 -12.17 14.80
C GLY A 43 -10.27 -11.10 15.31
N ASP A 44 -9.00 -11.27 14.99
CA ASP A 44 -7.92 -10.34 15.35
C ASP A 44 -6.88 -10.26 14.24
N VAL A 45 -6.19 -9.13 14.15
CA VAL A 45 -5.01 -8.93 13.31
C VAL A 45 -3.88 -8.47 14.20
N ARG A 46 -2.80 -9.22 14.23
CA ARG A 46 -1.63 -8.89 15.04
C ARG A 46 -0.51 -8.35 14.17
N LEU A 47 0.09 -7.29 14.65
CA LEU A 47 1.23 -6.63 14.02
C LEU A 47 2.47 -6.86 14.87
N HIS A 48 3.50 -7.44 14.26
CA HIS A 48 4.85 -7.40 14.83
C HIS A 48 5.50 -6.07 14.42
N THR A 49 5.65 -5.18 15.39
CA THR A 49 6.14 -3.81 15.17
C THR A 49 7.64 -3.75 14.96
N LYS A 50 8.15 -2.65 14.38
CA LYS A 50 9.60 -2.45 14.14
C LYS A 50 10.44 -2.46 15.43
N ASP A 51 9.84 -2.12 16.57
CA ASP A 51 10.47 -2.17 17.89
C ASP A 51 10.31 -3.54 18.60
N GLY A 52 9.81 -4.55 17.88
CA GLY A 52 9.75 -5.94 18.34
C GLY A 52 8.55 -6.29 19.23
N ARG A 53 7.55 -5.40 19.34
CA ARG A 53 6.30 -5.68 20.07
C ARG A 53 5.32 -6.42 19.16
N ASP A 54 4.49 -7.29 19.75
CA ASP A 54 3.38 -7.95 19.08
C ASP A 54 2.07 -7.34 19.58
N VAL A 55 1.39 -6.58 18.73
CA VAL A 55 0.24 -5.73 19.10
C VAL A 55 -0.97 -6.07 18.23
N SER A 56 -2.16 -6.21 18.86
CA SER A 56 -3.42 -6.29 18.12
C SER A 56 -3.76 -4.95 17.47
N LEU A 57 -4.22 -4.98 16.21
CA LEU A 57 -4.71 -3.77 15.54
C LEU A 57 -5.99 -3.21 16.17
N ARG A 58 -6.66 -3.96 17.03
CA ARG A 58 -7.81 -3.45 17.81
C ARG A 58 -7.38 -2.49 18.93
N GLU A 59 -6.14 -2.64 19.41
CA GLU A 59 -5.61 -1.94 20.59
C GLU A 59 -4.46 -0.98 20.25
N ILE A 60 -3.98 -1.02 19.01
CA ILE A 60 -2.83 -0.21 18.58
C ILE A 60 -3.16 1.28 18.66
N ASP A 61 -2.29 2.06 19.28
CA ASP A 61 -2.38 3.51 19.25
C ASP A 61 -2.00 4.09 17.87
N ARG A 62 -2.50 5.30 17.59
CA ARG A 62 -2.32 5.94 16.27
C ARG A 62 -0.86 6.20 15.93
N GLU A 63 -0.04 6.53 16.89
CA GLU A 63 1.38 6.83 16.67
C GLU A 63 2.14 5.55 16.30
N THR A 64 1.93 4.46 17.04
CA THR A 64 2.49 3.15 16.75
C THR A 64 2.02 2.66 15.38
N ALA A 65 0.73 2.76 15.06
CA ALA A 65 0.22 2.40 13.74
C ALA A 65 0.91 3.21 12.63
N ALA A 66 0.98 4.54 12.78
CA ALA A 66 1.59 5.43 11.78
C ALA A 66 3.12 5.24 11.62
N LYS A 67 3.83 4.76 12.62
CA LYS A 67 5.25 4.42 12.51
C LYS A 67 5.52 3.07 11.85
N ASN A 68 4.52 2.19 11.78
CA ASN A 68 4.67 0.84 11.27
C ASN A 68 3.96 0.61 9.93
N ILE A 69 2.85 1.29 9.68
CA ILE A 69 2.01 1.07 8.50
C ILE A 69 1.90 2.38 7.71
N ALA A 70 2.30 2.36 6.44
CA ALA A 70 1.99 3.41 5.48
C ALA A 70 1.01 2.90 4.43
N ALA A 71 0.22 3.80 3.86
CA ALA A 71 -0.76 3.43 2.84
C ALA A 71 -0.87 4.46 1.71
N LEU A 72 -1.11 3.92 0.52
CA LEU A 72 -1.53 4.64 -0.67
C LEU A 72 -2.90 4.11 -1.09
N PHE A 73 -3.92 4.97 -1.03
CA PHE A 73 -5.27 4.70 -1.54
C PHE A 73 -5.56 5.55 -2.77
N THR A 74 -6.44 5.06 -3.64
CA THR A 74 -6.88 5.75 -4.87
C THR A 74 -7.82 6.92 -4.62
N ASP A 75 -8.06 7.30 -3.37
CA ASP A 75 -8.90 8.45 -3.04
C ASP A 75 -8.32 9.75 -3.62
N ARG A 76 -9.21 10.58 -4.17
CA ARG A 76 -8.80 11.89 -4.66
C ARG A 76 -8.45 12.81 -3.50
N ILE A 77 -7.17 13.03 -3.31
CA ILE A 77 -6.64 13.97 -2.31
C ILE A 77 -6.53 15.35 -2.98
N LYS A 78 -7.02 16.38 -2.29
CA LYS A 78 -6.79 17.77 -2.66
C LYS A 78 -5.57 18.29 -1.92
N GLY A 79 -4.64 18.90 -2.63
CA GLY A 79 -3.42 19.46 -2.05
C GLY A 79 -3.65 20.78 -1.32
N ASN A 80 -4.80 21.45 -1.54
CA ASN A 80 -5.12 22.76 -0.96
C ASN A 80 -4.00 23.79 -1.13
N GLY A 81 -3.33 23.78 -2.30
CA GLY A 81 -2.23 24.67 -2.62
C GLY A 81 -0.86 24.26 -2.07
N LEU A 82 -0.74 23.12 -1.41
CA LEU A 82 0.54 22.60 -0.94
C LEU A 82 1.43 22.20 -2.11
N ARG A 83 2.76 22.33 -1.92
CA ARG A 83 3.76 21.81 -2.84
C ARG A 83 3.89 20.30 -2.72
N CYS A 84 4.41 19.66 -3.76
CA CYS A 84 4.66 18.22 -3.73
C CYS A 84 5.62 17.82 -2.61
N SER A 85 6.68 18.61 -2.38
CA SER A 85 7.60 18.40 -1.26
C SER A 85 6.92 18.47 0.12
N ASP A 86 5.91 19.34 0.30
CA ASP A 86 5.13 19.41 1.55
C ASP A 86 4.28 18.17 1.75
N ILE A 87 3.69 17.66 0.65
CA ILE A 87 2.92 16.40 0.68
C ILE A 87 3.81 15.23 1.09
N VAL A 88 5.03 15.11 0.53
CA VAL A 88 5.97 14.05 0.87
C VAL A 88 6.45 14.21 2.32
N ALA A 89 6.75 15.44 2.75
CA ALA A 89 7.16 15.76 4.11
C ALA A 89 6.14 15.34 5.17
N ALA A 90 4.84 15.33 4.83
CA ALA A 90 3.80 14.83 5.73
C ALA A 90 4.00 13.36 6.13
N GLY A 91 4.75 12.55 5.36
CA GLY A 91 5.18 11.20 5.74
C GLY A 91 6.02 11.17 7.01
N ARG A 92 6.65 12.30 7.38
CA ARG A 92 7.49 12.39 8.59
C ARG A 92 6.73 12.81 9.85
N TYR A 93 5.43 13.18 9.74
CA TYR A 93 4.66 13.62 10.92
C TYR A 93 4.69 12.67 12.12
N PRO A 94 4.68 11.32 11.97
CA PRO A 94 4.79 10.42 13.10
C PRO A 94 6.08 10.57 13.92
N TYR A 95 7.09 11.25 13.36
CA TYR A 95 8.44 11.40 13.95
C TYR A 95 8.80 12.84 14.39
N THR A 96 7.99 13.84 14.01
CA THR A 96 8.33 15.27 14.21
C THR A 96 7.94 15.83 15.57
N GLY A 97 7.26 15.06 16.42
CA GLY A 97 6.79 15.52 17.73
C GLY A 97 5.78 16.67 17.65
N PHE A 98 5.53 17.32 18.79
CA PHE A 98 4.49 18.34 18.94
C PHE A 98 4.69 19.58 18.04
N PHE A 99 5.92 19.99 17.80
CA PHE A 99 6.23 21.19 17.01
C PHE A 99 6.31 20.95 15.50
N GLY A 100 6.17 19.71 15.02
CA GLY A 100 6.22 19.38 13.60
C GLY A 100 7.56 19.73 12.91
N LYS A 101 8.67 19.89 13.68
CA LYS A 101 9.96 20.31 13.12
C LYS A 101 10.69 19.14 12.49
N LEU A 102 11.01 19.28 11.21
CA LEU A 102 11.84 18.33 10.48
C LEU A 102 13.30 18.43 10.88
N SER A 103 13.96 17.30 11.06
CA SER A 103 15.42 17.18 11.24
C SER A 103 16.15 17.18 9.90
N GLY A 104 17.47 17.27 9.91
CA GLY A 104 18.27 17.11 8.69
C GLY A 104 18.11 15.73 8.03
N SER A 105 17.97 14.68 8.84
CA SER A 105 17.69 13.32 8.34
C SER A 105 16.30 13.20 7.70
N ASP A 106 15.28 13.88 8.23
CA ASP A 106 13.95 13.90 7.61
C ASP A 106 13.99 14.59 6.24
N ILE A 107 14.73 15.68 6.10
CA ILE A 107 14.90 16.38 4.82
C ILE A 107 15.58 15.47 3.79
N GLN A 108 16.58 14.71 4.19
CA GLN A 108 17.25 13.74 3.30
C GLN A 108 16.28 12.64 2.87
N LEU A 109 15.49 12.06 3.80
CA LEU A 109 14.49 11.04 3.50
C LEU A 109 13.40 11.53 2.53
N ILE A 110 12.99 12.80 2.65
CA ILE A 110 12.05 13.42 1.70
C ILE A 110 12.66 13.43 0.29
N GLN A 111 13.92 13.89 0.17
CA GLN A 111 14.62 13.94 -1.12
C GLN A 111 14.81 12.55 -1.72
N ASP A 112 15.26 11.58 -0.92
CA ASP A 112 15.47 10.20 -1.35
C ASP A 112 14.17 9.54 -1.81
N SER A 113 13.06 9.75 -1.08
CA SER A 113 11.75 9.22 -1.44
C SER A 113 11.23 9.82 -2.75
N MET A 114 11.43 11.12 -2.97
CA MET A 114 11.08 11.78 -4.23
C MET A 114 11.96 11.30 -5.40
N ASN A 115 13.22 11.01 -5.15
CA ASN A 115 14.12 10.46 -6.16
C ASN A 115 13.71 9.03 -6.56
N ILE A 116 13.40 8.17 -5.60
CA ILE A 116 12.94 6.79 -5.84
C ILE A 116 11.70 6.76 -6.73
N THR A 117 10.78 7.72 -6.58
CA THR A 117 9.53 7.78 -7.33
C THR A 117 9.58 8.68 -8.57
N ASP A 118 10.76 9.17 -8.94
CA ASP A 118 10.97 10.07 -10.09
C ASP A 118 10.03 11.31 -10.02
N THR A 119 10.03 11.99 -8.86
CA THR A 119 9.19 13.16 -8.60
C THR A 119 9.98 14.38 -8.13
N THR A 120 11.30 14.33 -8.15
CA THR A 120 12.18 15.42 -7.68
C THR A 120 11.94 16.72 -8.45
N ASP A 121 11.71 16.66 -9.76
CA ASP A 121 11.39 17.79 -10.63
C ASP A 121 10.00 18.40 -10.37
N LEU A 122 9.19 17.73 -9.56
CA LEU A 122 7.85 18.19 -9.15
C LEU A 122 7.85 18.85 -7.78
N ALA A 123 8.97 18.85 -7.04
CA ALA A 123 9.05 19.22 -5.62
C ALA A 123 8.36 20.56 -5.30
N ASP A 124 8.63 21.57 -6.11
CA ASP A 124 8.12 22.93 -5.92
C ASP A 124 6.76 23.21 -6.61
N LYS A 125 6.24 22.25 -7.39
CA LYS A 125 4.95 22.40 -8.06
C LYS A 125 3.81 22.24 -7.07
N SER A 126 2.68 22.94 -7.33
CA SER A 126 1.46 22.69 -6.60
C SER A 126 0.95 21.29 -6.90
N PHE A 127 0.66 20.50 -5.85
CA PHE A 127 0.12 19.15 -5.99
C PHE A 127 -1.17 19.11 -6.80
N ASP A 128 -2.02 20.14 -6.67
CA ASP A 128 -3.30 20.22 -7.39
C ASP A 128 -3.12 20.38 -8.90
N SER A 129 -1.98 20.89 -9.37
CA SER A 129 -1.67 21.08 -10.79
C SER A 129 -1.17 19.82 -11.51
N LEU A 130 -0.93 18.76 -10.79
CA LEU A 130 -0.36 17.52 -11.32
C LEU A 130 -1.42 16.67 -12.04
N SER A 131 -0.99 15.86 -13.02
CA SER A 131 -1.79 14.73 -13.55
C SER A 131 -2.04 13.68 -12.47
N ASP A 132 -3.07 12.84 -12.65
CA ASP A 132 -3.39 11.79 -11.67
C ASP A 132 -2.23 10.81 -11.46
N GLY A 133 -1.50 10.42 -12.53
CA GLY A 133 -0.30 9.58 -12.41
C GLY A 133 0.85 10.27 -11.68
N GLN A 134 1.07 11.59 -11.89
CA GLN A 134 2.06 12.35 -11.12
C GLN A 134 1.67 12.44 -9.64
N LYS A 135 0.39 12.69 -9.34
CA LYS A 135 -0.14 12.69 -7.97
C LYS A 135 0.11 11.36 -7.28
N GLN A 136 -0.13 10.25 -7.98
CA GLN A 136 0.07 8.92 -7.43
C GLN A 136 1.53 8.66 -7.08
N ARG A 137 2.48 9.08 -7.92
CA ARG A 137 3.92 8.97 -7.63
C ARG A 137 4.33 9.82 -6.42
N VAL A 138 3.83 11.04 -6.29
CA VAL A 138 4.08 11.89 -5.11
C VAL A 138 3.49 11.28 -3.84
N LEU A 139 2.31 10.68 -3.90
CA LEU A 139 1.70 9.99 -2.76
C LEU A 139 2.45 8.70 -2.39
N LEU A 140 3.01 8.00 -3.38
CA LEU A 140 3.89 6.86 -3.13
C LEU A 140 5.18 7.33 -2.43
N ALA A 141 5.79 8.45 -2.90
CA ALA A 141 6.94 9.06 -2.21
C ALA A 141 6.63 9.39 -0.75
N ARG A 142 5.45 9.95 -0.45
CA ARG A 142 5.00 10.20 0.92
C ARG A 142 4.94 8.91 1.75
N ALA A 143 4.39 7.84 1.19
CA ALA A 143 4.26 6.57 1.88
C ALA A 143 5.64 5.93 2.15
N ILE A 144 6.58 6.01 1.21
CA ILE A 144 7.97 5.55 1.37
C ILE A 144 8.70 6.41 2.41
N CYS A 145 8.53 7.73 2.37
CA CYS A 145 9.15 8.68 3.29
C CYS A 145 8.76 8.43 4.76
N GLN A 146 7.64 7.78 5.00
CA GLN A 146 7.20 7.35 6.34
C GLN A 146 8.07 6.22 6.91
N GLU A 147 8.94 5.58 6.09
CA GLU A 147 9.76 4.42 6.47
C GLU A 147 8.95 3.30 7.15
N PRO A 148 7.88 2.81 6.52
CA PRO A 148 7.01 1.83 7.14
C PRO A 148 7.68 0.45 7.27
N GLY A 149 7.21 -0.39 8.21
CA GLY A 149 7.46 -1.82 8.20
C GLY A 149 6.53 -2.55 7.22
N ILE A 150 5.31 -2.01 7.05
CA ILE A 150 4.28 -2.52 6.14
C ILE A 150 3.78 -1.39 5.24
N LEU A 151 3.83 -1.62 3.93
CA LEU A 151 3.31 -0.71 2.91
C LEU A 151 2.05 -1.30 2.29
N ILE A 152 0.94 -0.56 2.38
CA ILE A 152 -0.35 -0.95 1.83
C ILE A 152 -0.64 -0.10 0.59
N LEU A 153 -0.90 -0.75 -0.55
CA LEU A 153 -1.13 -0.11 -1.83
C LEU A 153 -2.49 -0.55 -2.40
N ASP A 154 -3.40 0.39 -2.58
CA ASP A 154 -4.70 0.13 -3.19
C ASP A 154 -4.67 0.57 -4.66
N GLU A 155 -4.66 -0.40 -5.58
CA GLU A 155 -4.57 -0.20 -7.03
C GLU A 155 -3.41 0.73 -7.45
N PRO A 156 -2.15 0.42 -7.07
CA PRO A 156 -1.04 1.34 -7.27
C PRO A 156 -0.68 1.58 -8.75
N THR A 157 -1.16 0.75 -9.66
CA THR A 157 -0.98 0.87 -11.12
C THR A 157 -2.03 1.76 -11.77
N ALA A 158 -3.11 2.12 -11.07
CA ALA A 158 -4.15 2.98 -11.61
C ALA A 158 -3.56 4.33 -12.06
N PHE A 159 -4.03 4.82 -13.22
CA PHE A 159 -3.60 6.09 -13.83
C PHE A 159 -2.12 6.16 -14.25
N LEU A 160 -1.32 5.10 -14.07
CA LEU A 160 0.06 5.03 -14.52
C LEU A 160 0.14 4.53 -15.98
N ASP A 161 1.00 5.15 -16.77
CA ASP A 161 1.36 4.60 -18.07
C ASP A 161 2.26 3.36 -17.90
N ILE A 162 2.46 2.62 -18.98
CA ILE A 162 3.20 1.36 -18.99
C ILE A 162 4.63 1.51 -18.45
N ARG A 163 5.30 2.61 -18.72
CA ARG A 163 6.66 2.88 -18.25
C ARG A 163 6.69 2.96 -16.72
N TYR A 164 5.74 3.68 -16.14
CA TYR A 164 5.67 3.84 -14.70
C TYR A 164 5.14 2.60 -13.97
N GLN A 165 4.35 1.75 -14.64
CA GLN A 165 3.99 0.43 -14.09
C GLN A 165 5.23 -0.46 -13.91
N TYR A 166 6.14 -0.49 -14.89
CA TYR A 166 7.42 -1.19 -14.75
C TYR A 166 8.31 -0.58 -13.67
N GLN A 167 8.40 0.74 -13.61
CA GLN A 167 9.15 1.43 -12.56
C GLN A 167 8.58 1.13 -11.16
N LEU A 168 7.27 1.08 -11.00
CA LEU A 168 6.62 0.69 -9.75
C LEU A 168 7.02 -0.73 -9.32
N LYS A 169 7.10 -1.68 -10.27
CA LYS A 169 7.57 -3.04 -10.01
C LYS A 169 8.99 -3.05 -9.44
N ASP A 170 9.89 -2.26 -10.03
CA ASP A 170 11.27 -2.13 -9.55
C ASP A 170 11.32 -1.52 -8.15
N ILE A 171 10.52 -0.48 -7.88
CA ILE A 171 10.40 0.13 -6.56
C ILE A 171 9.90 -0.89 -5.53
N ILE A 172 8.82 -1.62 -5.81
CA ILE A 172 8.24 -2.64 -4.93
C ILE A 172 9.28 -3.72 -4.61
N THR A 173 10.00 -4.20 -5.62
CA THR A 173 11.06 -5.19 -5.45
C THR A 173 12.21 -4.66 -4.58
N SER A 174 12.61 -3.41 -4.78
CA SER A 174 13.63 -2.76 -3.96
C SER A 174 13.21 -2.61 -2.50
N LEU A 175 11.97 -2.21 -2.24
CA LEU A 175 11.42 -2.07 -0.90
C LEU A 175 11.31 -3.44 -0.18
N LYS A 176 10.88 -4.48 -0.89
CA LYS A 176 10.90 -5.87 -0.39
C LYS A 176 12.30 -6.27 0.06
N ASN A 177 13.32 -6.01 -0.76
CA ASN A 177 14.71 -6.35 -0.46
C ASN A 177 15.25 -5.58 0.75
N GLN A 178 14.65 -4.44 1.10
CA GLN A 178 14.91 -3.69 2.34
C GLN A 178 14.13 -4.25 3.55
N GLY A 179 13.35 -5.30 3.36
CA GLY A 179 12.56 -5.95 4.41
C GLY A 179 11.21 -5.29 4.69
N ILE A 180 10.70 -4.46 3.78
CA ILE A 180 9.35 -3.89 3.88
C ILE A 180 8.35 -4.91 3.37
N THR A 181 7.36 -5.25 4.18
CA THR A 181 6.24 -6.10 3.79
C THR A 181 5.24 -5.29 2.98
N ILE A 182 4.76 -5.82 1.86
CA ILE A 182 3.88 -5.09 0.95
C ILE A 182 2.57 -5.86 0.75
N LEU A 183 1.44 -5.20 0.96
CA LEU A 183 0.13 -5.72 0.60
C LEU A 183 -0.47 -4.80 -0.46
N MET A 184 -0.83 -5.34 -1.62
CA MET A 184 -1.35 -4.51 -2.70
C MET A 184 -2.55 -5.14 -3.40
N SER A 185 -3.59 -4.35 -3.61
CA SER A 185 -4.68 -4.75 -4.52
C SER A 185 -4.24 -4.52 -5.97
N ILE A 186 -4.48 -5.50 -6.83
CA ILE A 186 -4.00 -5.50 -8.21
C ILE A 186 -5.13 -5.98 -9.13
N HIS A 187 -5.34 -5.25 -10.22
CA HIS A 187 -6.28 -5.64 -11.28
C HIS A 187 -5.59 -6.37 -12.43
N GLU A 188 -4.35 -6.00 -12.72
CA GLU A 188 -3.54 -6.60 -13.77
C GLU A 188 -2.98 -7.94 -13.28
N LEU A 189 -3.57 -9.04 -13.75
CA LEU A 189 -3.22 -10.39 -13.29
C LEU A 189 -1.76 -10.76 -13.59
N GLU A 190 -1.20 -10.22 -14.66
CA GLU A 190 0.20 -10.40 -15.02
C GLU A 190 1.12 -9.79 -13.95
N ILE A 191 0.86 -8.53 -13.54
CA ILE A 191 1.61 -7.87 -12.48
C ILE A 191 1.44 -8.61 -11.15
N ALA A 192 0.21 -9.05 -10.82
CA ALA A 192 -0.05 -9.84 -9.62
C ALA A 192 0.77 -11.13 -9.60
N SER A 193 0.84 -11.84 -10.73
CA SER A 193 1.59 -13.10 -10.86
C SER A 193 3.09 -12.90 -10.74
N GLU A 194 3.63 -11.80 -11.27
CA GLU A 194 5.07 -11.56 -11.32
C GLU A 194 5.64 -10.93 -10.06
N CYS A 195 4.85 -10.08 -9.38
CA CYS A 195 5.34 -9.30 -8.24
C CYS A 195 5.05 -9.94 -6.89
N SER A 196 4.05 -10.83 -6.78
CA SER A 196 3.62 -11.34 -5.48
C SER A 196 4.32 -12.64 -5.11
N ASP A 197 4.60 -12.82 -3.83
CA ASP A 197 5.05 -14.11 -3.27
C ASP A 197 3.86 -15.04 -3.03
N ARG A 198 2.74 -14.47 -2.55
CA ARG A 198 1.45 -15.14 -2.38
C ARG A 198 0.31 -14.22 -2.78
N LEU A 199 -0.84 -14.83 -3.04
CA LEU A 199 -2.08 -14.10 -3.35
C LEU A 199 -3.13 -14.33 -2.27
N ILE A 200 -3.84 -13.28 -1.92
CA ILE A 200 -5.16 -13.33 -1.29
C ILE A 200 -6.18 -13.09 -2.41
N THR A 201 -6.93 -14.12 -2.78
CA THR A 201 -7.97 -14.00 -3.79
C THR A 201 -9.32 -13.89 -3.11
N ILE A 202 -10.11 -12.87 -3.47
CA ILE A 202 -11.43 -12.62 -2.86
C ILE A 202 -12.49 -12.78 -3.95
N ASN A 203 -13.41 -13.71 -3.76
CA ASN A 203 -14.49 -13.99 -4.71
C ASN A 203 -15.70 -13.03 -4.55
N GLU A 204 -16.73 -13.19 -5.38
CA GLU A 204 -17.97 -12.40 -5.32
C GLU A 204 -18.75 -12.56 -4.01
N GLU A 205 -18.56 -13.68 -3.31
CA GLU A 205 -19.17 -13.95 -1.99
C GLU A 205 -18.37 -13.36 -0.81
N HIS A 206 -17.35 -12.54 -1.10
CA HIS A 206 -16.44 -11.95 -0.12
C HIS A 206 -15.62 -12.96 0.70
N ARG A 207 -15.44 -14.17 0.18
CA ARG A 207 -14.57 -15.20 0.77
C ARG A 207 -13.18 -15.08 0.21
N ALA A 208 -12.21 -15.00 1.10
CA ALA A 208 -10.81 -14.95 0.73
C ALA A 208 -10.16 -16.34 0.82
N GLU A 209 -9.30 -16.64 -0.14
CA GLU A 209 -8.46 -17.83 -0.18
C GLU A 209 -7.00 -17.42 -0.42
N ILE A 210 -6.06 -18.23 0.08
CA ILE A 210 -4.64 -18.00 -0.14
C ILE A 210 -4.18 -18.91 -1.28
N ASN A 211 -3.58 -18.30 -2.29
CA ASN A 211 -3.17 -18.99 -3.51
C ASN A 211 -1.73 -18.64 -3.90
N ALA A 212 -1.08 -19.53 -4.64
CA ALA A 212 0.18 -19.22 -5.29
C ALA A 212 -0.04 -18.30 -6.52
N PRO A 213 0.89 -17.40 -6.85
CA PRO A 213 0.78 -16.54 -8.04
C PRO A 213 0.57 -17.33 -9.34
N SER A 214 1.17 -18.52 -9.45
CA SER A 214 1.00 -19.44 -10.60
C SER A 214 -0.46 -19.89 -10.83
N SER A 215 -1.34 -19.76 -9.83
CA SER A 215 -2.77 -20.06 -9.98
C SER A 215 -3.43 -19.17 -11.04
N LEU A 216 -2.94 -17.96 -11.24
CA LEU A 216 -3.45 -17.04 -12.25
C LEU A 216 -3.14 -17.47 -13.70
N ASN A 217 -2.28 -18.46 -13.90
CA ASN A 217 -2.00 -19.04 -15.23
C ASN A 217 -3.10 -20.03 -15.68
N TYR A 218 -4.04 -20.38 -14.81
CA TYR A 218 -5.11 -21.32 -15.13
C TYR A 218 -6.42 -20.59 -15.42
N GLU A 219 -6.89 -20.65 -16.66
CA GLU A 219 -8.14 -20.00 -17.10
C GLU A 219 -9.35 -20.43 -16.23
N ALA A 220 -9.43 -21.70 -15.87
CA ALA A 220 -10.48 -22.23 -15.02
C ALA A 220 -10.50 -21.57 -13.62
N PHE A 221 -9.31 -21.27 -13.06
CA PHE A 221 -9.20 -20.56 -11.79
C PHE A 221 -9.69 -19.11 -11.91
N ILE A 222 -9.27 -18.41 -12.98
CA ILE A 222 -9.68 -17.02 -13.25
C ILE A 222 -11.20 -16.97 -13.46
N ARG A 223 -11.78 -17.86 -14.28
CA ARG A 223 -13.24 -17.94 -14.50
C ARG A 223 -13.99 -18.12 -13.18
N LYS A 224 -13.53 -19.05 -12.32
CA LYS A 224 -14.13 -19.28 -11.00
C LYS A 224 -14.02 -18.03 -10.10
N LEU A 225 -12.85 -17.40 -10.05
CA LEU A 225 -12.60 -16.24 -9.20
C LEU A 225 -13.48 -15.03 -9.58
N PHE A 226 -13.64 -14.79 -10.89
CA PHE A 226 -14.36 -13.62 -11.41
C PHE A 226 -15.82 -13.95 -11.81
N GLY A 227 -16.35 -15.13 -11.49
CA GLY A 227 -17.72 -15.51 -11.79
C GLY A 227 -18.02 -15.58 -13.30
N ILE A 228 -17.01 -15.79 -14.15
CA ILE A 228 -17.15 -15.84 -15.61
C ILE A 228 -17.70 -17.22 -16.02
N ARG A 229 -18.87 -17.26 -16.63
CA ARG A 229 -19.53 -18.47 -17.15
C ARG A 229 -18.97 -18.93 -18.49
#